data_d755385624788582b3f575f117841d41
#
_entry.id   d755385624788582b3f575f117841d41
#
_cell.length_a   1.000
_cell.length_b   1.000
_cell.length_c   1.000
_cell.angle_alpha   90.00
_cell.angle_beta   90.00
_cell.angle_gamma   90.00
#
_symmetry.space_group_name_H-M   'P 1'
#
loop_
_entity.id
_entity.type
_entity.pdbx_description
1 polymer ?
#
loop_
_entity_poly.entity_id
_entity_poly.type
_entity_poly.pdbx_seq_one_letter_code
_entity_poly.pdbx_strand_id
1 'polypeptide(L)'
;GLGITSTALRQRYTRQEIEPNSNLPLVFIDAFRSPEGGCPFLGEHGCTVYPHRPAACRLFPLTMGSRLTGDGVEDHYFCRRLDYCQGFHSEAKWTVASWMADQGFTEYDQGRREWLEILLKAGLTEMLVVDDLVQDLFATLAYDLDRFRRLVFDPVFLEAYDLKAEAIEDLRTDDLAFLKFSYRYLPTLLSPAGAQKMTAVIRRSTKFFEVD
;
A
#
# COMPACT_ATOMS: atom_id res chain seq x y z
N GLY A 1 9.14 9.59 10.83
CA GLY A 1 8.17 9.89 9.77
C GLY A 1 7.50 11.25 9.95
N LEU A 2 6.39 11.46 9.27
CA LEU A 2 5.64 12.73 9.32
C LEU A 2 4.87 12.94 10.64
N GLY A 3 4.70 11.92 11.46
CA GLY A 3 3.92 11.99 12.70
C GLY A 3 2.42 12.22 12.48
N ILE A 4 1.89 11.75 11.35
CA ILE A 4 0.46 11.86 10.98
C ILE A 4 -0.14 10.46 10.78
N THR A 5 -1.45 10.35 10.89
CA THR A 5 -2.17 9.09 10.64
C THR A 5 -2.15 8.70 9.16
N SER A 6 -2.37 7.41 8.85
CA SER A 6 -2.51 6.93 7.48
C SER A 6 -3.70 7.60 6.77
N THR A 7 -4.78 7.84 7.49
CA THR A 7 -5.94 8.61 7.02
C THR A 7 -5.52 10.02 6.58
N ALA A 8 -4.79 10.75 7.44
CA ALA A 8 -4.31 12.10 7.13
C ALA A 8 -3.30 12.10 5.96
N LEU A 9 -2.42 11.09 5.89
CA LEU A 9 -1.49 10.91 4.76
C LEU A 9 -2.27 10.76 3.44
N ARG A 10 -3.26 9.87 3.41
CA ARG A 10 -4.09 9.66 2.22
C ARG A 10 -4.78 10.93 1.76
N GLN A 11 -5.42 11.64 2.68
CA GLN A 11 -6.19 12.85 2.36
C GLN A 11 -5.31 14.00 1.86
N ARG A 12 -4.12 14.18 2.44
CA ARG A 12 -3.29 15.37 2.20
C ARG A 12 -2.29 15.20 1.07
N TYR A 13 -1.77 13.99 0.86
CA TYR A 13 -0.59 13.78 0.02
C TYR A 13 -0.78 12.74 -1.08
N THR A 14 -1.96 12.14 -1.18
CA THR A 14 -2.18 11.10 -2.17
C THR A 14 -3.41 11.36 -3.03
N ARG A 15 -3.43 10.72 -4.18
CA ARG A 15 -4.59 10.59 -5.07
C ARG A 15 -4.89 9.11 -5.29
N GLN A 16 -6.14 8.81 -5.54
CA GLN A 16 -6.60 7.46 -5.84
C GLN A 16 -6.98 7.37 -7.31
N GLU A 17 -6.57 6.29 -7.96
CA GLU A 17 -6.97 5.93 -9.32
C GLU A 17 -7.55 4.51 -9.32
N ILE A 18 -8.55 4.27 -10.16
CA ILE A 18 -9.10 2.92 -10.33
C ILE A 18 -8.32 2.21 -11.42
N GLU A 19 -7.76 1.04 -11.11
CA GLU A 19 -7.04 0.21 -12.07
C GLU A 19 -8.06 -0.46 -13.02
N PRO A 20 -7.94 -0.27 -14.36
CA PRO A 20 -8.99 -0.65 -15.30
C PRO A 20 -9.33 -2.15 -15.37
N ASN A 21 -8.36 -3.03 -15.11
CA ASN A 21 -8.56 -4.47 -15.25
C ASN A 21 -9.17 -5.11 -13.99
N SER A 22 -8.69 -4.69 -12.82
CA SER A 22 -9.17 -5.22 -11.54
C SER A 22 -10.30 -4.42 -10.92
N ASN A 23 -10.55 -3.21 -11.42
CA ASN A 23 -11.45 -2.21 -10.84
C ASN A 23 -11.12 -1.85 -9.37
N LEU A 24 -9.87 -2.08 -8.95
CA LEU A 24 -9.40 -1.80 -7.59
C LEU A 24 -8.76 -0.41 -7.49
N PRO A 25 -8.92 0.27 -6.35
CA PRO A 25 -8.26 1.55 -6.11
C PRO A 25 -6.77 1.36 -5.87
N LEU A 26 -5.95 2.12 -6.61
CA LEU A 26 -4.52 2.28 -6.38
C LEU A 26 -4.26 3.68 -5.83
N VAL A 27 -3.38 3.79 -4.85
CA VAL A 27 -3.05 5.05 -4.19
C VAL A 27 -1.63 5.47 -4.58
N PHE A 28 -1.51 6.71 -5.05
CA PHE A 28 -0.26 7.31 -5.49
C PHE A 28 0.04 8.59 -4.71
N ILE A 29 1.31 8.90 -4.50
CA ILE A 29 1.70 10.24 -4.04
C ILE A 29 1.25 11.25 -5.11
N ASP A 30 0.52 12.27 -4.67
CA ASP A 30 -0.04 13.27 -5.57
C ASP A 30 0.96 14.40 -5.85
N ALA A 31 1.73 14.23 -6.92
CA ALA A 31 2.70 15.22 -7.37
C ALA A 31 2.09 16.54 -7.87
N PHE A 32 0.77 16.57 -8.13
CA PHE A 32 0.09 17.78 -8.64
C PHE A 32 -0.45 18.68 -7.52
N ARG A 33 -0.43 18.23 -6.27
CA ARG A 33 -0.88 19.05 -5.12
C ARG A 33 0.13 20.12 -4.68
N SER A 34 1.38 20.01 -5.08
CA SER A 34 2.35 21.09 -4.85
C SER A 34 2.03 22.27 -5.76
N PRO A 35 1.99 23.53 -5.26
CA PRO A 35 1.75 24.72 -6.07
C PRO A 35 2.74 24.89 -7.23
N GLU A 36 3.94 24.37 -7.07
CA GLU A 36 5.02 24.45 -8.07
C GLU A 36 5.06 23.21 -9.00
N GLY A 37 4.14 22.25 -8.78
CA GLY A 37 4.23 20.93 -9.38
C GLY A 37 5.34 20.07 -8.76
N GLY A 38 5.21 18.75 -8.83
CA GLY A 38 6.21 17.82 -8.33
C GLY A 38 5.88 17.20 -6.99
N CYS A 39 6.86 16.59 -6.35
CA CYS A 39 6.68 15.82 -5.12
C CYS A 39 6.29 16.74 -3.95
N PRO A 40 5.19 16.44 -3.21
CA PRO A 40 4.78 17.27 -2.05
C PRO A 40 5.74 17.22 -0.87
N PHE A 41 6.73 16.32 -0.91
CA PHE A 41 7.77 16.18 0.10
C PHE A 41 9.12 16.79 -0.32
N LEU A 42 9.16 17.51 -1.45
CA LEU A 42 10.36 18.20 -1.90
C LEU A 42 10.40 19.59 -1.28
N GLY A 43 11.38 19.84 -0.42
CA GLY A 43 11.68 21.16 0.15
C GLY A 43 12.93 21.78 -0.50
N GLU A 44 13.32 22.96 -0.04
CA GLU A 44 14.48 23.71 -0.55
C GLU A 44 15.80 22.92 -0.49
N HIS A 45 15.96 22.05 0.50
CA HIS A 45 17.17 21.26 0.73
C HIS A 45 17.02 19.78 0.32
N GLY A 46 16.00 19.44 -0.48
CA GLY A 46 15.72 18.08 -0.93
C GLY A 46 14.53 17.44 -0.25
N CYS A 47 14.46 16.11 -0.27
CA CYS A 47 13.31 15.36 0.25
C CYS A 47 13.21 15.46 1.78
N THR A 48 12.11 16.02 2.28
CA THR A 48 11.85 16.19 3.73
C THR A 48 11.59 14.87 4.47
N VAL A 49 11.27 13.81 3.72
CA VAL A 49 11.02 12.45 4.25
C VAL A 49 12.06 11.43 3.77
N TYR A 50 13.27 11.89 3.44
CA TYR A 50 14.31 11.07 2.80
C TYR A 50 14.56 9.70 3.49
N PRO A 51 14.70 9.61 4.83
CA PRO A 51 14.87 8.33 5.52
C PRO A 51 13.67 7.38 5.39
N HIS A 52 12.47 7.94 5.17
CA HIS A 52 11.19 7.25 5.11
C HIS A 52 10.57 7.25 3.71
N ARG A 53 11.38 7.53 2.68
CA ARG A 53 10.89 7.59 1.31
C ARG A 53 10.31 6.24 0.85
N PRO A 54 9.24 6.25 0.04
CA PRO A 54 8.62 5.05 -0.49
C PRO A 54 9.57 4.17 -1.30
N ALA A 55 9.24 2.89 -1.44
CA ALA A 55 10.00 1.91 -2.21
C ALA A 55 10.33 2.38 -3.64
N ALA A 56 9.37 3.00 -4.34
CA ALA A 56 9.60 3.55 -5.67
C ALA A 56 10.69 4.63 -5.71
N CYS A 57 10.77 5.48 -4.68
CA CYS A 57 11.81 6.51 -4.57
C CYS A 57 13.18 5.88 -4.25
N ARG A 58 13.20 4.76 -3.51
CA ARG A 58 14.44 4.02 -3.21
C ARG A 58 14.97 3.31 -4.43
N LEU A 59 14.07 2.81 -5.27
CA LEU A 59 14.45 2.07 -6.47
C LEU A 59 15.02 2.98 -7.57
N PHE A 60 14.58 4.25 -7.65
CA PHE A 60 15.05 5.18 -8.68
C PHE A 60 16.60 5.25 -8.75
N PRO A 61 17.26 5.23 -9.93
CA PRO A 61 16.70 5.39 -11.28
C PRO A 61 16.23 4.07 -11.94
N LEU A 62 16.18 2.96 -11.19
CA LEU A 62 15.58 1.75 -11.69
C LEU A 62 14.04 1.88 -11.69
N THR A 63 13.42 1.36 -12.72
CA THR A 63 12.00 1.02 -12.76
C THR A 63 11.86 -0.49 -12.76
N MET A 64 10.73 -0.96 -12.27
CA MET A 64 10.47 -2.37 -12.11
C MET A 64 9.12 -2.72 -12.74
N GLY A 65 9.10 -3.77 -13.54
CA GLY A 65 7.90 -4.47 -13.99
C GLY A 65 7.81 -5.80 -13.28
N SER A 66 6.63 -6.18 -12.85
CA SER A 66 6.39 -7.46 -12.16
C SER A 66 5.31 -8.25 -12.87
N ARG A 67 5.45 -9.57 -12.91
CA ARG A 67 4.43 -10.47 -13.43
C ARG A 67 4.23 -11.66 -12.50
N LEU A 68 3.03 -12.22 -12.52
CA LEU A 68 2.74 -13.46 -11.82
C LEU A 68 3.16 -14.66 -12.68
N THR A 69 3.89 -15.59 -12.09
CA THR A 69 4.30 -16.86 -12.68
C THR A 69 3.80 -18.02 -11.81
N GLY A 70 4.04 -19.26 -12.22
CA GLY A 70 3.74 -20.44 -11.38
C GLY A 70 4.49 -20.46 -10.05
N ASP A 71 5.66 -19.80 -9.98
CA ASP A 71 6.53 -19.77 -8.82
C ASP A 71 6.35 -18.47 -7.98
N GLY A 72 5.36 -17.63 -8.30
CA GLY A 72 5.09 -16.37 -7.63
C GLY A 72 5.40 -15.13 -8.47
N VAL A 73 5.72 -14.01 -7.82
CA VAL A 73 6.00 -12.74 -8.49
C VAL A 73 7.44 -12.71 -9.02
N GLU A 74 7.58 -12.54 -10.34
CA GLU A 74 8.87 -12.33 -11.01
C GLU A 74 9.02 -10.85 -11.36
N ASP A 75 10.18 -10.27 -11.01
CA ASP A 75 10.51 -8.86 -11.22
C ASP A 75 11.54 -8.69 -12.34
N HIS A 76 11.30 -7.71 -13.19
CA HIS A 76 12.22 -7.26 -14.23
C HIS A 76 12.61 -5.81 -13.98
N TYR A 77 13.89 -5.49 -14.04
CA TYR A 77 14.41 -4.16 -13.73
C TYR A 77 14.90 -3.47 -14.99
N PHE A 78 14.56 -2.18 -15.10
CA PHE A 78 14.97 -1.33 -16.22
C PHE A 78 15.62 -0.07 -15.64
N CYS A 79 16.79 0.30 -16.17
CA CYS A 79 17.42 1.56 -15.81
C CYS A 79 16.85 2.69 -16.66
N ARG A 80 16.15 3.64 -16.01
CA ARG A 80 15.62 4.83 -16.68
C ARG A 80 16.66 5.94 -16.64
N ARG A 81 17.34 6.12 -17.78
CA ARG A 81 18.30 7.23 -17.91
C ARG A 81 17.55 8.53 -18.15
N LEU A 82 17.79 9.50 -17.28
CA LEU A 82 17.18 10.83 -17.33
C LEU A 82 18.28 11.87 -17.32
N ASP A 83 18.22 12.82 -18.22
CA ASP A 83 19.30 13.82 -18.45
C ASP A 83 19.60 14.69 -17.22
N TYR A 84 18.59 14.93 -16.38
CA TYR A 84 18.75 15.70 -15.15
C TYR A 84 19.32 14.90 -13.98
N CYS A 85 19.46 13.59 -14.11
CA CYS A 85 19.96 12.75 -13.02
C CYS A 85 21.49 12.78 -12.95
N GLN A 86 22.03 13.51 -12.00
CA GLN A 86 23.48 13.67 -11.83
C GLN A 86 24.21 12.36 -11.49
N GLY A 87 23.50 11.36 -10.96
CA GLY A 87 24.08 10.05 -10.67
C GLY A 87 24.66 9.34 -11.89
N PHE A 88 24.20 9.66 -13.11
CA PHE A 88 24.75 9.10 -14.34
C PHE A 88 26.08 9.72 -14.78
N HIS A 89 26.53 10.78 -14.13
CA HIS A 89 27.86 11.38 -14.33
C HIS A 89 28.90 10.80 -13.36
N SER A 90 28.48 9.91 -12.44
CA SER A 90 29.38 9.22 -11.52
C SER A 90 30.08 8.04 -12.19
N GLU A 91 31.33 7.77 -11.82
CA GLU A 91 32.09 6.58 -12.26
C GLU A 91 31.68 5.31 -11.50
N ALA A 92 30.86 5.44 -10.45
CA ALA A 92 30.38 4.31 -9.64
C ALA A 92 29.57 3.32 -10.49
N LYS A 93 29.91 2.06 -10.38
CA LYS A 93 29.21 0.97 -11.07
C LYS A 93 28.34 0.22 -10.08
N TRP A 94 27.08 0.04 -10.44
CA TRP A 94 26.09 -0.63 -9.62
C TRP A 94 25.53 -1.87 -10.33
N THR A 95 25.33 -2.93 -9.59
CA THR A 95 24.38 -3.99 -9.95
C THR A 95 23.02 -3.66 -9.36
N VAL A 96 21.94 -4.29 -9.89
CA VAL A 96 20.60 -4.15 -9.28
C VAL A 96 20.63 -4.50 -7.79
N ALA A 97 21.27 -5.62 -7.44
CA ALA A 97 21.34 -6.09 -6.07
C ALA A 97 22.10 -5.11 -5.14
N SER A 98 23.26 -4.61 -5.58
CA SER A 98 24.04 -3.66 -4.77
C SER A 98 23.33 -2.31 -4.62
N TRP A 99 22.62 -1.84 -5.66
CA TRP A 99 21.79 -0.64 -5.58
C TRP A 99 20.64 -0.81 -4.58
N MET A 100 19.89 -1.91 -4.68
CA MET A 100 18.78 -2.19 -3.78
C MET A 100 19.22 -2.25 -2.32
N ALA A 101 20.35 -2.89 -2.04
CA ALA A 101 20.92 -2.99 -0.69
C ALA A 101 21.32 -1.60 -0.16
N ASP A 102 22.05 -0.80 -0.96
CA ASP A 102 22.50 0.54 -0.59
C ASP A 102 21.33 1.48 -0.29
N GLN A 103 20.27 1.40 -1.11
CA GLN A 103 19.08 2.23 -0.94
C GLN A 103 18.11 1.73 0.12
N GLY A 104 18.42 0.63 0.83
CA GLY A 104 17.55 0.01 1.83
C GLY A 104 16.22 -0.48 1.24
N PHE A 105 16.20 -0.88 -0.04
CA PHE A 105 14.98 -1.35 -0.71
C PHE A 105 14.57 -2.73 -0.22
N THR A 106 15.51 -3.58 0.15
CA THR A 106 15.29 -4.98 0.53
C THR A 106 14.29 -5.14 1.69
N GLU A 107 14.29 -4.19 2.62
CA GLU A 107 13.35 -4.19 3.76
C GLU A 107 11.88 -4.01 3.32
N TYR A 108 11.66 -3.34 2.19
CA TYR A 108 10.33 -3.10 1.63
C TYR A 108 9.88 -4.17 0.64
N ASP A 109 10.81 -4.98 0.13
CA ASP A 109 10.56 -5.88 -0.99
C ASP A 109 9.58 -7.00 -0.64
N GLN A 110 9.66 -7.58 0.54
CA GLN A 110 8.75 -8.65 0.95
C GLN A 110 7.29 -8.15 0.99
N GLY A 111 7.03 -7.06 1.69
CA GLY A 111 5.67 -6.49 1.78
C GLY A 111 5.13 -6.07 0.41
N ARG A 112 6.00 -5.55 -0.47
CA ARG A 112 5.67 -5.22 -1.85
C ARG A 112 5.28 -6.48 -2.66
N ARG A 113 6.01 -7.57 -2.52
CA ARG A 113 5.71 -8.83 -3.23
C ARG A 113 4.38 -9.42 -2.79
N GLU A 114 4.11 -9.47 -1.50
CA GLU A 114 2.83 -9.89 -0.93
C GLU A 114 1.67 -9.03 -1.49
N TRP A 115 1.86 -7.72 -1.51
CA TRP A 115 0.91 -6.78 -2.09
C TRP A 115 0.67 -7.00 -3.59
N LEU A 116 1.73 -7.10 -4.38
CA LEU A 116 1.64 -7.34 -5.82
C LEU A 116 0.96 -8.67 -6.15
N GLU A 117 1.22 -9.70 -5.40
CA GLU A 117 0.60 -11.00 -5.58
C GLU A 117 -0.92 -10.92 -5.42
N ILE A 118 -1.39 -10.17 -4.40
CA ILE A 118 -2.81 -9.90 -4.18
C ILE A 118 -3.41 -9.18 -5.39
N LEU A 119 -2.78 -8.10 -5.85
CA LEU A 119 -3.27 -7.31 -6.99
C LEU A 119 -3.30 -8.12 -8.30
N LEU A 120 -2.21 -8.83 -8.60
CA LEU A 120 -2.11 -9.60 -9.84
C LEU A 120 -3.11 -10.76 -9.86
N LYS A 121 -3.34 -11.41 -8.72
CA LYS A 121 -4.38 -12.45 -8.60
C LYS A 121 -5.78 -11.86 -8.75
N ALA A 122 -6.04 -10.68 -8.18
CA ALA A 122 -7.32 -10.00 -8.32
C ALA A 122 -7.63 -9.64 -9.78
N GLY A 123 -6.66 -9.17 -10.55
CA GLY A 123 -6.81 -8.86 -11.97
C GLY A 123 -7.07 -10.08 -12.87
N LEU A 124 -6.81 -11.29 -12.37
CA LEU A 124 -7.10 -12.54 -13.08
C LEU A 124 -8.46 -13.15 -12.71
N THR A 125 -9.18 -12.57 -11.76
CA THR A 125 -10.43 -13.12 -11.21
C THR A 125 -11.62 -12.36 -11.78
N GLU A 126 -12.23 -12.86 -12.85
CA GLU A 126 -13.40 -12.25 -13.52
C GLU A 126 -14.70 -12.24 -12.69
N MET A 127 -14.70 -12.75 -11.45
CA MET A 127 -15.93 -13.08 -10.73
C MET A 127 -16.37 -12.07 -9.66
N LEU A 128 -15.59 -11.05 -9.36
CA LEU A 128 -15.96 -10.09 -8.33
C LEU A 128 -16.55 -8.81 -8.96
N VAL A 129 -17.77 -8.51 -8.60
CA VAL A 129 -18.32 -7.16 -8.82
C VAL A 129 -17.71 -6.25 -7.75
N VAL A 130 -16.73 -5.46 -8.14
CA VAL A 130 -16.11 -4.45 -7.26
C VAL A 130 -16.94 -3.18 -7.37
N ASP A 131 -17.93 -3.03 -6.48
CA ASP A 131 -18.71 -1.81 -6.32
C ASP A 131 -17.96 -0.77 -5.47
N ASP A 132 -18.54 0.42 -5.35
CA ASP A 132 -17.94 1.54 -4.60
C ASP A 132 -17.64 1.17 -3.14
N LEU A 133 -18.47 0.32 -2.52
CA LEU A 133 -18.26 -0.11 -1.14
C LEU A 133 -17.07 -1.07 -1.04
N VAL A 134 -16.95 -2.02 -1.95
CA VAL A 134 -15.80 -2.93 -2.00
C VAL A 134 -14.51 -2.15 -2.30
N GLN A 135 -14.57 -1.12 -3.15
CA GLN A 135 -13.43 -0.24 -3.41
C GLN A 135 -13.02 0.54 -2.14
N ASP A 136 -13.96 1.13 -1.41
CA ASP A 136 -13.67 1.85 -0.15
C ASP A 136 -13.07 0.91 0.91
N LEU A 137 -13.61 -0.30 1.00
CA LEU A 137 -13.10 -1.34 1.88
C LEU A 137 -11.68 -1.75 1.51
N PHE A 138 -11.45 -2.03 0.24
CA PHE A 138 -10.13 -2.38 -0.25
C PHE A 138 -9.13 -1.26 0.04
N ALA A 139 -9.49 -0.02 -0.27
CA ALA A 139 -8.64 1.14 0.03
C ALA A 139 -8.38 1.30 1.55
N THR A 140 -9.36 0.98 2.38
CA THR A 140 -9.20 1.01 3.84
C THR A 140 -8.23 -0.06 4.32
N LEU A 141 -8.41 -1.31 3.90
CA LEU A 141 -7.53 -2.40 4.30
C LEU A 141 -6.10 -2.23 3.78
N ALA A 142 -5.96 -1.72 2.57
CA ALA A 142 -4.68 -1.63 1.88
C ALA A 142 -3.84 -0.41 2.25
N TYR A 143 -4.49 0.73 2.53
CA TYR A 143 -3.80 2.03 2.60
C TYR A 143 -4.18 2.88 3.80
N ASP A 144 -5.25 2.54 4.55
CA ASP A 144 -5.72 3.32 5.70
C ASP A 144 -5.70 2.48 6.97
N LEU A 145 -4.48 2.20 7.44
CA LEU A 145 -4.27 1.30 8.58
C LEU A 145 -4.95 1.81 9.85
N ASP A 146 -5.02 3.12 10.07
CA ASP A 146 -5.67 3.67 11.27
C ASP A 146 -7.18 3.43 11.23
N ARG A 147 -7.82 3.65 10.06
CA ARG A 147 -9.24 3.36 9.88
C ARG A 147 -9.53 1.85 10.01
N PHE A 148 -8.69 1.00 9.40
CA PHE A 148 -8.85 -0.44 9.51
C PHE A 148 -8.59 -0.92 10.95
N ARG A 149 -7.64 -0.34 11.67
CA ARG A 149 -7.36 -0.68 13.05
C ARG A 149 -8.56 -0.38 13.95
N ARG A 150 -9.24 0.74 13.77
CA ARG A 150 -10.49 1.04 14.49
C ARG A 150 -11.55 -0.04 14.27
N LEU A 151 -11.70 -0.53 13.04
CA LEU A 151 -12.63 -1.61 12.71
C LEU A 151 -12.22 -2.94 13.34
N VAL A 152 -10.95 -3.34 13.26
CA VAL A 152 -10.45 -4.64 13.77
C VAL A 152 -10.69 -4.76 15.28
N PHE A 153 -10.53 -3.68 16.03
CA PHE A 153 -10.77 -3.66 17.47
C PHE A 153 -12.20 -3.28 17.87
N ASP A 154 -13.13 -3.26 16.90
CA ASP A 154 -14.57 -3.18 17.19
C ASP A 154 -15.09 -4.57 17.60
N PRO A 155 -15.89 -4.67 18.69
CA PRO A 155 -16.49 -5.95 19.09
C PRO A 155 -17.21 -6.70 17.97
N VAL A 156 -17.86 -5.97 17.05
CA VAL A 156 -18.55 -6.55 15.90
C VAL A 156 -17.58 -7.29 14.98
N PHE A 157 -16.39 -6.74 14.74
CA PHE A 157 -15.37 -7.39 13.91
C PHE A 157 -14.77 -8.60 14.65
N LEU A 158 -14.43 -8.44 15.91
CA LEU A 158 -13.87 -9.52 16.73
C LEU A 158 -14.79 -10.74 16.77
N GLU A 159 -16.08 -10.51 17.01
CA GLU A 159 -17.10 -11.56 17.00
C GLU A 159 -17.22 -12.23 15.61
N ALA A 160 -17.34 -11.42 14.55
CA ALA A 160 -17.55 -11.93 13.19
C ALA A 160 -16.39 -12.79 12.66
N TYR A 161 -15.17 -12.50 13.10
CA TYR A 161 -13.94 -13.20 12.66
C TYR A 161 -13.34 -14.12 13.73
N ASP A 162 -14.06 -14.36 14.83
CA ASP A 162 -13.63 -15.21 15.96
C ASP A 162 -12.24 -14.84 16.47
N LEU A 163 -12.02 -13.53 16.67
CA LEU A 163 -10.75 -13.00 17.16
C LEU A 163 -10.85 -12.63 18.64
N LYS A 164 -9.82 -12.99 19.38
CA LYS A 164 -9.65 -12.53 20.76
C LYS A 164 -8.81 -11.26 20.76
N ALA A 165 -9.30 -10.19 21.42
CA ALA A 165 -8.60 -8.91 21.47
C ALA A 165 -7.16 -9.07 22.01
N GLU A 166 -6.98 -9.92 23.02
CA GLU A 166 -5.68 -10.18 23.65
C GLU A 166 -4.68 -10.83 22.66
N ALA A 167 -5.19 -11.65 21.70
CA ALA A 167 -4.34 -12.34 20.72
C ALA A 167 -3.81 -11.41 19.63
N ILE A 168 -4.41 -10.21 19.50
CA ILE A 168 -4.04 -9.19 18.50
C ILE A 168 -3.62 -7.86 19.14
N GLU A 169 -3.39 -7.83 20.46
CA GLU A 169 -3.09 -6.58 21.17
C GLU A 169 -1.84 -5.87 20.65
N ASP A 170 -0.80 -6.64 20.27
CA ASP A 170 0.44 -6.11 19.69
C ASP A 170 0.19 -5.34 18.37
N LEU A 171 -0.89 -5.65 17.66
CA LEU A 171 -1.28 -4.97 16.43
C LEU A 171 -1.78 -3.52 16.65
N ARG A 172 -1.97 -3.09 17.91
CA ARG A 172 -2.37 -1.71 18.21
C ARG A 172 -1.27 -0.71 17.91
N THR A 173 -0.01 -1.12 18.06
CA THR A 173 1.14 -0.22 17.99
C THR A 173 2.17 -0.61 16.94
N ASP A 174 2.16 -1.86 16.46
CA ASP A 174 3.04 -2.32 15.39
C ASP A 174 2.36 -2.20 14.03
N ASP A 175 2.68 -1.12 13.29
CA ASP A 175 2.12 -0.85 11.97
C ASP A 175 2.51 -1.89 10.92
N LEU A 176 3.73 -2.46 11.00
CA LEU A 176 4.16 -3.47 10.04
C LEU A 176 3.45 -4.82 10.27
N ALA A 177 3.34 -5.22 11.53
CA ALA A 177 2.57 -6.41 11.89
C ALA A 177 1.09 -6.23 11.50
N PHE A 178 0.53 -5.03 11.72
CA PHE A 178 -0.85 -4.72 11.36
C PHE A 178 -1.06 -4.72 9.84
N LEU A 179 -0.13 -4.19 9.05
CA LEU A 179 -0.18 -4.26 7.59
C LEU A 179 -0.20 -5.71 7.09
N LYS A 180 0.67 -6.56 7.62
CA LYS A 180 0.69 -8.00 7.30
C LYS A 180 -0.61 -8.70 7.72
N PHE A 181 -1.17 -8.32 8.85
CA PHE A 181 -2.48 -8.79 9.29
C PHE A 181 -3.57 -8.38 8.30
N SER A 182 -3.58 -7.12 7.87
CA SER A 182 -4.52 -6.60 6.87
C SER A 182 -4.49 -7.39 5.56
N TYR A 183 -3.32 -7.74 5.07
CA TYR A 183 -3.15 -8.51 3.83
C TYR A 183 -3.85 -9.88 3.85
N ARG A 184 -4.08 -10.47 5.03
CA ARG A 184 -4.85 -11.73 5.15
C ARG A 184 -6.33 -11.56 4.78
N TYR A 185 -6.88 -10.37 4.95
CA TYR A 185 -8.29 -10.07 4.67
C TYR A 185 -8.53 -9.59 3.23
N LEU A 186 -7.52 -9.05 2.56
CA LEU A 186 -7.66 -8.57 1.19
C LEU A 186 -8.13 -9.67 0.21
N PRO A 187 -7.53 -10.88 0.16
CA PRO A 187 -8.03 -11.95 -0.69
C PRO A 187 -9.45 -12.40 -0.34
N THR A 188 -9.78 -12.36 0.97
CA THR A 188 -11.14 -12.69 1.44
C THR A 188 -12.12 -11.63 0.96
N LEU A 189 -11.81 -10.36 1.11
CA LEU A 189 -12.62 -9.24 0.61
C LEU A 189 -12.87 -9.36 -0.90
N LEU A 190 -11.89 -9.83 -1.65
CA LEU A 190 -11.96 -10.03 -3.09
C LEU A 190 -12.73 -11.31 -3.51
N SER A 191 -13.40 -11.98 -2.58
CA SER A 191 -14.35 -13.05 -2.85
C SER A 191 -15.79 -12.58 -2.58
N PRO A 192 -16.81 -13.05 -3.33
CA PRO A 192 -18.21 -12.62 -3.11
C PRO A 192 -18.70 -12.85 -1.68
N ALA A 193 -18.41 -14.02 -1.09
CA ALA A 193 -18.80 -14.34 0.28
C ALA A 193 -18.08 -13.47 1.31
N GLY A 194 -16.79 -13.20 1.10
CA GLY A 194 -15.99 -12.34 2.00
C GLY A 194 -16.38 -10.88 1.90
N ALA A 195 -16.64 -10.37 0.69
CA ALA A 195 -17.17 -9.01 0.49
C ALA A 195 -18.52 -8.84 1.21
N GLN A 196 -19.44 -9.79 1.06
CA GLN A 196 -20.73 -9.77 1.75
C GLN A 196 -20.56 -9.80 3.28
N LYS A 197 -19.69 -10.66 3.81
CA LYS A 197 -19.40 -10.76 5.24
C LYS A 197 -18.82 -9.44 5.77
N MET A 198 -17.80 -8.89 5.12
CA MET A 198 -17.16 -7.64 5.54
C MET A 198 -18.14 -6.47 5.50
N THR A 199 -18.94 -6.36 4.45
CA THR A 199 -20.03 -5.36 4.33
C THR A 199 -21.02 -5.46 5.49
N ALA A 200 -21.43 -6.68 5.88
CA ALA A 200 -22.33 -6.87 7.00
C ALA A 200 -21.71 -6.43 8.34
N VAL A 201 -20.42 -6.68 8.53
CA VAL A 201 -19.67 -6.23 9.72
C VAL A 201 -19.65 -4.71 9.78
N ILE A 202 -19.31 -4.04 8.69
CA ILE A 202 -19.19 -2.58 8.66
C ILE A 202 -20.51 -1.90 8.91
N ARG A 203 -21.60 -2.39 8.33
CA ARG A 203 -22.94 -1.81 8.58
C ARG A 203 -23.36 -1.87 10.04
N ARG A 204 -22.78 -2.76 10.84
CA ARG A 204 -23.02 -2.91 12.29
C ARG A 204 -21.99 -2.13 13.13
N SER A 205 -20.83 -1.79 12.57
CA SER A 205 -19.78 -1.07 13.26
C SER A 205 -20.07 0.43 13.31
N THR A 206 -19.98 1.02 14.48
CA THR A 206 -20.04 2.49 14.64
C THR A 206 -18.70 3.14 14.43
N LYS A 207 -17.60 2.42 14.66
CA LYS A 207 -16.22 2.94 14.61
C LYS A 207 -15.66 3.10 13.20
N PHE A 208 -16.21 2.38 12.23
CA PHE A 208 -15.74 2.45 10.86
C PHE A 208 -15.95 3.81 10.20
N PHE A 209 -17.03 4.51 10.58
CA PHE A 209 -17.42 5.80 10.01
C PHE A 209 -16.95 7.00 10.84
N GLU A 210 -16.29 6.77 11.99
CA GLU A 210 -15.68 7.86 12.77
C GLU A 210 -14.52 8.47 11.96
N VAL A 211 -14.55 9.80 11.85
CA VAL A 211 -13.50 10.61 11.22
C VAL A 211 -12.75 11.33 12.32
N ASP A 212 -11.42 11.24 12.33
CA ASP A 212 -10.55 11.98 13.26
C ASP A 212 -10.49 13.47 12.92
#